data_ef251ca67e3ac3858dde37a1a51772e4
#
_entry.id   ef251ca67e3ac3858dde37a1a51772e4
#
_cell.length_a   1.000
_cell.length_b   1.000
_cell.length_c   1.000
_cell.angle_alpha   90.00
_cell.angle_beta   90.00
_cell.angle_gamma   90.00
#
_symmetry.space_group_name_H-M   'P 1'
#
loop_
_entity.id
_entity.type
_entity.pdbx_description
1 polymer ?
#
loop_
_entity_poly.entity_id
_entity_poly.type
_entity_poly.pdbx_seq_one_letter_code
_entity_poly.pdbx_strand_id
1 'polypeptide(L)'
;MIINVHFENGGDRWCHVSVYQKLLKKLTESNKNIKFNFTDSIFKRTIENYSGPACKYGPHFMILENEKTKKYFLISYWDKLKDVMTSNPITNWDVENRVEVFASSGTHINDFFYKPLNLEYTPMSYTCMTVENEKLIEELYHQKNERVYLEKPTFRGYLYQFRSFLESDDRFDMKSVKTSYIGNSEYMKELDNNHLNFSVNGAGEVCNRDIEILGLGTALFRTKLVAKFHNELIPNYHYISVDFDDIPADDHKHDYNGHWKILSDRVHQRFMEVKDDHEYIKFVGENGRKWYEENGTVDANVNIIYNLLDFKKLK
;
A
#
# COMPACT_ATOMS: atom_id res chain seq x y z
N MET A 1 7.01 11.87 29.76
CA MET A 1 5.72 12.05 29.04
C MET A 1 5.06 10.70 28.90
N ILE A 2 3.78 10.58 29.21
CA ILE A 2 3.00 9.35 28.98
C ILE A 2 2.26 9.50 27.68
N ILE A 3 2.40 8.52 26.79
CA ILE A 3 1.73 8.44 25.50
C ILE A 3 0.79 7.23 25.52
N ASN A 4 -0.50 7.49 25.44
CA ASN A 4 -1.48 6.44 25.23
C ASN A 4 -1.43 5.98 23.78
N VAL A 5 -1.38 4.68 23.59
CA VAL A 5 -1.37 4.04 22.27
C VAL A 5 -2.72 3.42 22.03
N HIS A 6 -3.42 3.92 21.03
CA HIS A 6 -4.73 3.40 20.63
C HIS A 6 -4.62 2.81 19.22
N PHE A 7 -5.34 1.72 19.01
CA PHE A 7 -5.45 1.06 17.72
C PHE A 7 -6.93 0.94 17.30
N GLU A 8 -7.13 0.75 16.03
CA GLU A 8 -8.45 0.42 15.51
C GLU A 8 -8.96 -0.90 16.10
N ASN A 9 -10.24 -0.91 16.50
CA ASN A 9 -10.92 -2.13 16.94
C ASN A 9 -11.49 -2.89 15.75
N GLY A 10 -10.98 -4.08 15.48
CA GLY A 10 -11.65 -5.05 14.60
C GLY A 10 -11.29 -5.02 13.13
N GLY A 11 -10.13 -4.51 12.74
CA GLY A 11 -9.64 -4.61 11.37
C GLY A 11 -9.41 -6.05 10.92
N ASP A 12 -10.22 -6.51 9.95
CA ASP A 12 -10.03 -7.80 9.29
C ASP A 12 -8.99 -7.64 8.17
N ARG A 13 -7.88 -8.34 8.25
CA ARG A 13 -7.06 -8.79 7.11
C ARG A 13 -5.68 -8.18 6.82
N TRP A 14 -5.27 -6.98 7.25
CA TRP A 14 -3.99 -6.43 6.74
C TRP A 14 -3.07 -6.00 7.87
N CYS A 15 -1.87 -6.55 7.86
CA CYS A 15 -0.98 -6.47 9.02
C CYS A 15 0.10 -5.42 8.87
N HIS A 16 -0.16 -4.25 9.39
CA HIS A 16 0.88 -3.28 9.67
C HIS A 16 1.49 -3.47 11.08
N VAL A 17 1.20 -4.60 11.73
CA VAL A 17 1.68 -4.93 13.09
C VAL A 17 3.20 -4.87 13.16
N SER A 18 3.89 -5.40 12.16
CA SER A 18 5.37 -5.37 12.13
C SER A 18 5.92 -3.94 12.13
N VAL A 19 5.29 -3.03 11.39
CA VAL A 19 5.68 -1.60 11.40
C VAL A 19 5.44 -0.99 12.75
N TYR A 20 4.25 -1.17 13.33
CA TYR A 20 3.91 -0.59 14.62
C TYR A 20 4.78 -1.13 15.76
N GLN A 21 5.06 -2.45 15.77
CA GLN A 21 5.98 -3.05 16.73
C GLN A 21 7.38 -2.44 16.67
N LYS A 22 7.96 -2.42 15.47
CA LYS A 22 9.31 -1.87 15.28
C LYS A 22 9.35 -0.37 15.57
N LEU A 23 8.31 0.36 15.19
CA LEU A 23 8.21 1.81 15.47
C LEU A 23 8.16 2.07 16.98
N LEU A 24 7.26 1.40 17.71
CA LEU A 24 7.13 1.58 19.16
C LEU A 24 8.41 1.15 19.90
N LYS A 25 9.05 0.07 19.47
CA LYS A 25 10.36 -0.34 20.00
C LYS A 25 11.39 0.76 19.78
N LYS A 26 11.55 1.25 18.56
CA LYS A 26 12.49 2.32 18.22
C LYS A 26 12.22 3.60 19.02
N LEU A 27 10.96 4.00 19.16
CA LEU A 27 10.55 5.16 19.94
C LEU A 27 10.91 5.00 21.42
N THR A 28 10.69 3.80 21.98
CA THR A 28 11.03 3.50 23.39
C THR A 28 12.53 3.54 23.63
N GLU A 29 13.31 2.96 22.74
CA GLU A 29 14.78 2.93 22.86
C GLU A 29 15.40 4.32 22.72
N SER A 30 14.85 5.15 21.82
CA SER A 30 15.39 6.48 21.51
C SER A 30 14.92 7.56 22.47
N ASN A 31 13.81 7.37 23.17
CA ASN A 31 13.16 8.38 24.00
C ASN A 31 12.91 7.88 25.42
N LYS A 32 13.97 7.75 26.24
CA LYS A 32 13.90 7.27 27.62
C LYS A 32 12.89 8.01 28.51
N ASN A 33 12.50 9.23 28.14
CA ASN A 33 11.54 10.06 28.86
C ASN A 33 10.08 9.87 28.40
N ILE A 34 9.82 9.00 27.42
CA ILE A 34 8.51 8.66 26.94
C ILE A 34 8.14 7.27 27.44
N LYS A 35 6.98 7.16 28.07
CA LYS A 35 6.38 5.89 28.46
C LYS A 35 5.13 5.66 27.63
N PHE A 36 5.05 4.54 26.95
CA PHE A 36 3.89 4.13 26.20
C PHE A 36 2.92 3.34 27.09
N ASN A 37 1.64 3.73 27.05
CA ASN A 37 0.56 3.09 27.75
C ASN A 37 -0.44 2.57 26.72
N PHE A 38 -0.66 1.25 26.64
CA PHE A 38 -1.59 0.63 25.71
C PHE A 38 -2.98 0.63 26.31
N THR A 39 -3.92 1.24 25.61
CA THR A 39 -5.32 1.33 26.07
C THR A 39 -6.09 0.01 25.87
N ASP A 40 -5.60 -0.85 24.99
CA ASP A 40 -6.18 -2.17 24.73
C ASP A 40 -5.17 -3.29 25.05
N SER A 41 -5.58 -4.22 25.90
CA SER A 41 -4.73 -5.34 26.33
C SER A 41 -4.51 -6.40 25.25
N ILE A 42 -5.43 -6.52 24.29
CA ILE A 42 -5.32 -7.48 23.18
C ILE A 42 -4.23 -6.98 22.22
N PHE A 43 -4.29 -5.72 21.83
CA PHE A 43 -3.27 -5.12 20.98
C PHE A 43 -1.91 -5.06 21.66
N LYS A 44 -1.88 -4.79 22.96
CA LYS A 44 -0.63 -4.86 23.73
C LYS A 44 0.05 -6.23 23.56
N ARG A 45 -0.71 -7.33 23.78
CA ARG A 45 -0.18 -8.69 23.61
C ARG A 45 0.24 -8.97 22.17
N THR A 46 -0.54 -8.52 21.21
CA THR A 46 -0.24 -8.70 19.79
C THR A 46 1.07 -7.96 19.42
N ILE A 47 1.23 -6.74 19.86
CA ILE A 47 2.44 -5.96 19.60
C ILE A 47 3.68 -6.56 20.33
N GLU A 48 3.53 -7.02 21.57
CA GLU A 48 4.65 -7.56 22.37
C GLU A 48 5.09 -8.96 21.92
N ASN A 49 4.15 -9.80 21.48
CA ASN A 49 4.41 -11.23 21.28
C ASN A 49 4.15 -11.72 19.84
N TYR A 50 3.96 -10.82 18.90
CA TYR A 50 3.69 -11.23 17.52
C TYR A 50 4.94 -11.85 16.89
N SER A 51 4.88 -13.12 16.56
CA SER A 51 5.94 -13.90 15.90
C SER A 51 5.45 -14.73 14.72
N GLY A 52 4.22 -14.48 14.24
CA GLY A 52 3.57 -15.35 13.26
C GLY A 52 3.34 -14.72 11.89
N PRO A 53 3.02 -15.56 10.89
CA PRO A 53 2.62 -15.08 9.57
C PRO A 53 1.28 -14.35 9.68
N ALA A 54 1.14 -13.27 8.96
CA ALA A 54 -0.05 -12.43 8.76
C ALA A 54 -1.11 -12.55 9.88
N CYS A 55 -1.15 -11.57 10.73
CA CYS A 55 -2.18 -11.48 11.76
C CYS A 55 -3.56 -11.36 11.08
N LYS A 56 -4.50 -12.19 11.48
CA LYS A 56 -5.85 -12.17 10.94
C LYS A 56 -6.61 -10.89 11.31
N TYR A 57 -6.08 -10.13 12.25
CA TYR A 57 -6.66 -8.92 12.86
C TYR A 57 -5.54 -7.92 13.14
N GLY A 58 -5.15 -7.14 12.17
CA GLY A 58 -4.16 -6.07 12.33
C GLY A 58 -4.80 -4.69 12.22
N PRO A 59 -4.37 -3.71 13.02
CA PRO A 59 -4.88 -2.35 12.92
C PRO A 59 -4.39 -1.67 11.66
N HIS A 60 -5.28 -0.95 10.97
CA HIS A 60 -4.93 -0.10 9.85
C HIS A 60 -4.38 1.25 10.30
N PHE A 61 -4.67 1.65 11.52
CA PHE A 61 -4.14 2.88 12.08
C PHE A 61 -3.75 2.74 13.56
N MET A 62 -2.86 3.63 13.95
CA MET A 62 -2.41 3.81 15.33
C MET A 62 -2.50 5.28 15.70
N ILE A 63 -2.92 5.56 16.93
CA ILE A 63 -2.95 6.91 17.48
C ILE A 63 -2.00 6.99 18.66
N LEU A 64 -1.17 8.02 18.67
CA LEU A 64 -0.25 8.35 19.76
C LEU A 64 -0.75 9.63 20.45
N GLU A 65 -1.43 9.48 21.59
CA GLU A 65 -2.03 10.56 22.35
C GLU A 65 -1.20 10.89 23.59
N ASN A 66 -0.87 12.16 23.79
CA ASN A 66 -0.31 12.58 25.08
C ASN A 66 -1.42 12.56 26.15
N GLU A 67 -1.21 11.76 27.21
CA GLU A 67 -2.21 11.57 28.28
C GLU A 67 -2.65 12.89 28.93
N LYS A 68 -1.75 13.84 29.09
CA LYS A 68 -2.00 15.12 29.78
C LYS A 68 -2.67 16.17 28.88
N THR A 69 -2.13 16.38 27.68
CA THR A 69 -2.61 17.47 26.78
C THR A 69 -3.72 17.03 25.85
N LYS A 70 -3.94 15.74 25.74
CA LYS A 70 -4.87 15.11 24.79
C LYS A 70 -4.52 15.32 23.31
N LYS A 71 -3.44 16.01 23.02
CA LYS A 71 -2.92 16.15 21.64
C LYS A 71 -2.46 14.81 21.10
N TYR A 72 -2.69 14.55 19.83
CA TYR A 72 -2.37 13.26 19.23
C TYR A 72 -1.86 13.31 17.79
N PHE A 73 -1.11 12.28 17.42
CA PHE A 73 -0.77 11.91 16.05
C PHE A 73 -1.65 10.74 15.61
N LEU A 74 -2.13 10.79 14.38
CA LEU A 74 -2.78 9.67 13.69
C LEU A 74 -1.82 9.13 12.62
N ILE A 75 -1.51 7.83 12.68
CA ILE A 75 -0.68 7.12 11.70
C ILE A 75 -1.58 6.09 11.02
N SER A 76 -1.85 6.25 9.73
CA SER A 76 -2.83 5.44 9.01
C SER A 76 -2.26 4.81 7.74
N TYR A 77 -2.42 3.50 7.64
CA TYR A 77 -2.22 2.72 6.41
C TYR A 77 -3.55 2.37 5.72
N TRP A 78 -4.63 2.97 6.15
CA TRP A 78 -5.94 2.68 5.58
C TRP A 78 -6.06 3.25 4.17
N ASP A 79 -6.58 2.45 3.25
CA ASP A 79 -6.81 2.83 1.86
C ASP A 79 -7.80 4.01 1.73
N LYS A 80 -8.69 4.16 2.72
CA LYS A 80 -9.74 5.17 2.73
C LYS A 80 -9.62 6.03 3.98
N LEU A 81 -8.72 6.98 3.95
CA LEU A 81 -8.49 7.89 5.09
C LEU A 81 -9.78 8.58 5.55
N LYS A 82 -10.71 8.86 4.65
CA LYS A 82 -12.02 9.42 5.00
C LYS A 82 -12.81 8.52 5.94
N ASP A 83 -12.78 7.20 5.71
CA ASP A 83 -13.51 6.24 6.53
C ASP A 83 -12.91 6.17 7.95
N VAL A 84 -11.59 6.30 8.08
CA VAL A 84 -10.90 6.43 9.37
C VAL A 84 -11.41 7.64 10.13
N MET A 85 -11.63 8.75 9.43
CA MET A 85 -12.04 10.02 10.05
C MET A 85 -13.54 10.10 10.34
N THR A 86 -14.38 9.28 9.68
CA THR A 86 -15.83 9.41 9.76
C THR A 86 -16.55 8.27 10.50
N SER A 87 -15.96 7.08 10.57
CA SER A 87 -16.67 5.86 11.01
C SER A 87 -16.15 5.19 12.28
N ASN A 88 -15.13 5.77 12.91
CA ASN A 88 -14.45 5.14 14.04
C ASN A 88 -14.53 5.94 15.36
N PRO A 89 -14.07 5.34 16.51
CA PRO A 89 -13.95 6.04 17.79
C PRO A 89 -13.23 7.40 17.72
N ILE A 90 -12.50 7.65 16.65
CA ILE A 90 -11.92 8.96 16.33
C ILE A 90 -13.00 10.04 16.19
N THR A 91 -14.23 9.69 15.81
CA THR A 91 -15.34 10.65 15.76
C THR A 91 -15.66 11.25 17.12
N ASN A 92 -15.32 10.56 18.20
CA ASN A 92 -15.42 11.04 19.57
C ASN A 92 -14.13 11.73 20.05
N TRP A 93 -13.10 11.71 19.20
CA TRP A 93 -11.85 12.37 19.53
C TRP A 93 -11.92 13.81 19.05
N ASP A 94 -11.55 14.69 19.96
CA ASP A 94 -11.54 16.11 19.71
C ASP A 94 -10.60 16.43 18.53
N VAL A 95 -11.20 16.77 17.38
CA VAL A 95 -10.46 17.12 16.16
C VAL A 95 -9.52 18.31 16.41
N GLU A 96 -9.84 19.19 17.38
CA GLU A 96 -9.01 20.33 17.76
C GLU A 96 -7.70 19.91 18.40
N ASN A 97 -7.66 18.74 19.04
CA ASN A 97 -6.45 18.17 19.62
C ASN A 97 -5.60 17.35 18.65
N ARG A 98 -6.05 17.18 17.42
CA ARG A 98 -5.29 16.51 16.39
C ARG A 98 -4.14 17.39 15.92
N VAL A 99 -2.91 16.93 16.16
CA VAL A 99 -1.70 17.66 15.77
C VAL A 99 -1.35 17.41 14.33
N GLU A 100 -1.31 16.14 13.92
CA GLU A 100 -0.87 15.76 12.57
C GLU A 100 -1.45 14.39 12.18
N VAL A 101 -1.71 14.22 10.88
CA VAL A 101 -2.10 12.96 10.26
C VAL A 101 -0.96 12.52 9.35
N PHE A 102 -0.46 11.32 9.55
CA PHE A 102 0.47 10.64 8.68
C PHE A 102 -0.28 9.56 7.92
N ALA A 103 -0.25 9.61 6.60
CA ALA A 103 -1.01 8.66 5.80
C ALA A 103 -0.21 8.14 4.59
N SER A 104 -0.42 6.86 4.26
CA SER A 104 0.13 6.23 3.07
C SER A 104 -0.71 6.49 1.81
N SER A 105 -1.95 6.89 1.99
CA SER A 105 -2.86 7.26 0.91
C SER A 105 -3.76 8.39 1.39
N GLY A 106 -3.78 9.48 0.66
CA GLY A 106 -4.64 10.65 0.93
C GLY A 106 -5.78 10.76 -0.06
N THR A 107 -6.10 9.71 -0.77
CA THR A 107 -7.13 9.72 -1.80
C THR A 107 -8.42 9.09 -1.30
N HIS A 108 -9.52 9.60 -1.77
CA HIS A 108 -10.82 8.95 -1.64
C HIS A 108 -11.05 8.12 -2.89
N ILE A 109 -11.13 6.81 -2.70
CA ILE A 109 -11.43 5.91 -3.79
C ILE A 109 -12.94 5.78 -3.88
N ASN A 110 -13.43 6.14 -5.04
CA ASN A 110 -14.73 5.73 -5.50
C ASN A 110 -14.48 4.56 -6.46
N ASP A 111 -14.38 3.36 -5.90
CA ASP A 111 -14.17 2.11 -6.62
C ASP A 111 -12.94 2.12 -7.56
N PHE A 112 -12.93 2.85 -8.63
CA PHE A 112 -11.90 2.83 -9.64
C PHE A 112 -11.13 4.15 -9.83
N PHE A 113 -11.76 5.28 -9.61
CA PHE A 113 -11.18 6.60 -9.77
C PHE A 113 -10.97 7.28 -8.42
N TYR A 114 -9.98 8.10 -8.30
CA TYR A 114 -9.58 8.72 -7.06
C TYR A 114 -10.00 10.17 -7.01
N LYS A 115 -10.52 10.57 -5.85
CA LYS A 115 -10.71 11.98 -5.54
C LYS A 115 -9.76 12.37 -4.43
N PRO A 116 -8.95 13.42 -4.59
CA PRO A 116 -8.15 13.95 -3.51
C PRO A 116 -9.02 14.27 -2.28
N LEU A 117 -8.55 13.92 -1.10
CA LEU A 117 -9.19 14.34 0.13
C LEU A 117 -8.85 15.79 0.44
N ASN A 118 -9.88 16.57 0.82
CA ASN A 118 -9.68 17.90 1.40
C ASN A 118 -9.26 17.78 2.88
N LEU A 119 -8.26 16.94 3.14
CA LEU A 119 -7.70 16.73 4.47
C LEU A 119 -6.20 16.92 4.37
N GLU A 120 -5.68 17.84 5.17
CA GLU A 120 -4.24 17.99 5.31
C GLU A 120 -3.64 16.76 6.00
N TYR A 121 -2.65 16.17 5.37
CA TYR A 121 -1.90 15.05 5.93
C TYR A 121 -0.43 15.11 5.47
N THR A 122 0.43 14.53 6.28
CA THR A 122 1.83 14.34 5.94
C THR A 122 1.98 13.00 5.25
N PRO A 123 2.43 12.96 3.99
CA PRO A 123 2.64 11.72 3.27
C PRO A 123 3.70 10.85 3.97
N MET A 124 3.40 9.60 4.16
CA MET A 124 4.37 8.58 4.54
C MET A 124 4.50 7.54 3.42
N SER A 125 5.36 6.56 3.56
CA SER A 125 5.45 5.47 2.60
C SER A 125 4.38 4.41 2.86
N TYR A 126 4.22 3.49 1.92
CA TYR A 126 3.29 2.36 2.04
C TYR A 126 4.08 1.06 2.10
N THR A 127 3.70 0.21 3.04
CA THR A 127 4.08 -1.20 3.03
C THR A 127 2.94 -2.03 3.60
N CYS A 128 2.73 -3.18 3.04
CA CYS A 128 1.86 -4.22 3.59
C CYS A 128 2.67 -5.46 3.95
N MET A 129 3.99 -5.34 3.91
CA MET A 129 4.89 -6.46 4.07
C MET A 129 4.89 -6.97 5.51
N THR A 130 4.84 -8.28 5.64
CA THR A 130 5.33 -8.96 6.83
C THR A 130 6.82 -9.22 6.67
N VAL A 131 7.50 -9.48 7.78
CA VAL A 131 8.91 -9.84 7.76
C VAL A 131 9.15 -11.12 6.92
N GLU A 132 8.19 -12.04 6.94
CA GLU A 132 8.23 -13.28 6.15
C GLU A 132 8.10 -13.00 4.66
N ASN A 133 7.21 -12.08 4.26
CA ASN A 133 7.07 -11.69 2.86
C ASN A 133 8.32 -10.97 2.35
N GLU A 134 8.92 -10.08 3.16
CA GLU A 134 10.19 -9.44 2.81
C GLU A 134 11.30 -10.47 2.59
N LYS A 135 11.42 -11.45 3.48
CA LYS A 135 12.37 -12.54 3.31
C LYS A 135 12.18 -13.30 1.99
N LEU A 136 10.93 -13.65 1.69
CA LEU A 136 10.60 -14.36 0.46
C LEU A 136 10.92 -13.54 -0.79
N ILE A 137 10.64 -12.24 -0.77
CA ILE A 137 10.99 -11.31 -1.86
C ILE A 137 12.51 -11.27 -2.04
N GLU A 138 13.28 -11.14 -0.96
CA GLU A 138 14.74 -11.14 -1.02
C GLU A 138 15.30 -12.46 -1.58
N GLU A 139 14.76 -13.57 -1.11
CA GLU A 139 15.16 -14.91 -1.60
C GLU A 139 14.92 -15.04 -3.11
N LEU A 140 13.74 -14.66 -3.60
CA LEU A 140 13.40 -14.72 -5.02
C LEU A 140 14.25 -13.76 -5.86
N TYR A 141 14.39 -12.52 -5.42
CA TYR A 141 15.20 -11.51 -6.11
C TYR A 141 16.66 -11.96 -6.32
N HIS A 142 17.25 -12.60 -5.30
CA HIS A 142 18.63 -13.09 -5.38
C HIS A 142 18.79 -14.41 -6.15
N GLN A 143 17.72 -15.19 -6.34
CA GLN A 143 17.77 -16.43 -7.12
C GLN A 143 18.02 -16.19 -8.61
N LYS A 144 17.75 -14.95 -9.11
CA LYS A 144 17.92 -14.57 -10.54
C LYS A 144 17.27 -15.57 -11.49
N ASN A 145 16.03 -15.92 -11.21
CA ASN A 145 15.26 -16.81 -12.06
C ASN A 145 15.15 -16.26 -13.49
N GLU A 146 15.08 -17.15 -14.49
CA GLU A 146 14.74 -16.74 -15.84
C GLU A 146 13.31 -16.22 -15.85
N ARG A 147 13.15 -14.98 -16.31
CA ARG A 147 11.86 -14.30 -16.44
C ARG A 147 11.43 -14.26 -17.89
N VAL A 148 10.13 -14.29 -18.12
CA VAL A 148 9.55 -14.22 -19.46
C VAL A 148 8.98 -12.82 -19.75
N TYR A 149 9.02 -12.43 -21.02
CA TYR A 149 8.31 -11.27 -21.52
C TYR A 149 6.90 -11.69 -21.95
N LEU A 150 5.91 -10.89 -21.60
CA LEU A 150 4.52 -11.22 -21.84
C LEU A 150 4.08 -10.80 -23.26
N GLU A 151 3.31 -11.64 -23.92
CA GLU A 151 2.70 -11.33 -25.22
C GLU A 151 1.39 -10.52 -25.08
N LYS A 152 0.71 -10.68 -23.95
CA LYS A 152 -0.52 -9.98 -23.60
C LYS A 152 -0.47 -9.39 -22.20
N PRO A 153 -1.15 -8.27 -21.92
CA PRO A 153 -1.33 -7.79 -20.57
C PRO A 153 -1.99 -8.87 -19.72
N THR A 154 -1.30 -9.36 -18.69
CA THR A 154 -1.76 -10.45 -17.85
C THR A 154 -2.10 -9.94 -16.46
N PHE A 155 -3.36 -9.99 -16.07
CA PHE A 155 -3.83 -9.58 -14.75
C PHE A 155 -4.09 -10.81 -13.88
N ARG A 156 -3.70 -10.70 -12.59
CA ARG A 156 -3.84 -11.77 -11.60
C ARG A 156 -4.65 -11.27 -10.41
N GLY A 157 -5.38 -12.15 -9.77
CA GLY A 157 -6.05 -11.92 -8.49
C GLY A 157 -7.55 -11.75 -8.59
N TYR A 158 -8.16 -11.27 -7.50
CA TYR A 158 -9.59 -11.12 -7.39
C TYR A 158 -10.15 -10.20 -8.47
N LEU A 159 -11.30 -10.60 -9.03
CA LEU A 159 -12.04 -9.83 -10.01
C LEU A 159 -12.86 -8.77 -9.29
N TYR A 160 -12.34 -7.57 -9.25
CA TYR A 160 -13.14 -6.39 -8.97
C TYR A 160 -13.58 -5.76 -10.29
N GLN A 161 -14.73 -5.21 -10.30
CA GLN A 161 -15.38 -4.42 -11.36
C GLN A 161 -14.60 -4.23 -12.70
N PHE A 162 -13.62 -3.34 -12.79
CA PHE A 162 -12.84 -3.17 -14.02
C PHE A 162 -12.06 -4.43 -14.43
N ARG A 163 -11.58 -5.22 -13.50
CA ARG A 163 -10.93 -6.50 -13.82
C ARG A 163 -11.94 -7.49 -14.40
N SER A 164 -13.20 -7.50 -13.91
CA SER A 164 -14.25 -8.32 -14.48
C SER A 164 -14.61 -7.88 -15.89
N PHE A 165 -14.55 -6.57 -16.17
CA PHE A 165 -14.71 -6.06 -17.52
C PHE A 165 -13.63 -6.58 -18.46
N LEU A 166 -12.36 -6.63 -18.01
CA LEU A 166 -11.25 -7.12 -18.82
C LEU A 166 -11.33 -8.63 -19.14
N GLU A 167 -12.09 -9.43 -18.36
CA GLU A 167 -12.29 -10.87 -18.65
C GLU A 167 -12.96 -11.13 -20.00
N SER A 168 -13.75 -10.19 -20.49
CA SER A 168 -14.46 -10.30 -21.76
C SER A 168 -13.67 -9.74 -22.95
N ASP A 169 -12.46 -9.25 -22.72
CA ASP A 169 -11.63 -8.60 -23.75
C ASP A 169 -10.44 -9.52 -24.10
N ASP A 170 -10.49 -10.13 -25.27
CA ASP A 170 -9.48 -11.09 -25.77
C ASP A 170 -8.04 -10.51 -25.86
N ARG A 171 -7.90 -9.21 -25.75
CA ARG A 171 -6.59 -8.54 -25.71
C ARG A 171 -5.85 -8.77 -24.39
N PHE A 172 -6.55 -9.22 -23.36
CA PHE A 172 -6.03 -9.43 -22.03
C PHE A 172 -6.02 -10.90 -21.65
N ASP A 173 -5.03 -11.29 -20.86
CA ASP A 173 -5.00 -12.60 -20.21
C ASP A 173 -5.36 -12.42 -18.73
N MET A 174 -6.49 -13.01 -18.33
CA MET A 174 -7.00 -12.92 -16.97
C MET A 174 -6.75 -14.24 -16.25
N LYS A 175 -5.64 -14.33 -15.53
CA LYS A 175 -5.38 -15.45 -14.62
C LYS A 175 -6.19 -15.29 -13.35
N SER A 176 -7.44 -15.72 -13.43
CA SER A 176 -8.36 -15.63 -12.29
C SER A 176 -7.97 -16.67 -11.25
N VAL A 177 -7.82 -16.21 -10.01
CA VAL A 177 -7.72 -17.08 -8.82
C VAL A 177 -9.14 -17.54 -8.45
N LYS A 178 -9.85 -18.17 -9.40
CA LYS A 178 -11.27 -18.52 -9.18
C LYS A 178 -11.51 -19.67 -8.22
N THR A 179 -10.54 -20.52 -7.95
CA THR A 179 -10.88 -21.82 -7.31
C THR A 179 -9.86 -22.38 -6.33
N SER A 180 -8.67 -21.85 -6.25
CA SER A 180 -7.71 -22.28 -5.24
C SER A 180 -6.96 -21.08 -4.69
N TYR A 181 -6.99 -20.94 -3.38
CA TYR A 181 -6.10 -20.05 -2.68
C TYR A 181 -4.66 -20.54 -2.95
N ILE A 182 -4.00 -19.90 -3.89
CA ILE A 182 -2.57 -20.15 -4.11
C ILE A 182 -1.87 -19.65 -2.85
N GLY A 183 -1.02 -20.47 -2.26
CA GLY A 183 -0.19 -20.04 -1.13
C GLY A 183 0.63 -18.81 -1.50
N ASN A 184 0.88 -17.94 -0.54
CA ASN A 184 1.60 -16.67 -0.77
C ASN A 184 2.96 -16.88 -1.48
N SER A 185 3.68 -17.96 -1.14
CA SER A 185 4.95 -18.29 -1.78
C SER A 185 4.81 -18.63 -3.28
N GLU A 186 3.77 -19.35 -3.65
CA GLU A 186 3.51 -19.73 -5.04
C GLU A 186 3.10 -18.50 -5.86
N TYR A 187 2.25 -17.65 -5.28
CA TYR A 187 1.87 -16.37 -5.87
C TYR A 187 3.08 -15.45 -6.13
N MET A 188 4.00 -15.31 -5.16
CA MET A 188 5.21 -14.50 -5.33
C MET A 188 6.14 -15.06 -6.41
N LYS A 189 6.27 -16.39 -6.52
CA LYS A 189 7.01 -17.04 -7.60
C LYS A 189 6.40 -16.77 -8.96
N GLU A 190 5.07 -16.76 -9.04
CA GLU A 190 4.39 -16.42 -10.29
C GLU A 190 4.64 -14.97 -10.71
N LEU A 191 4.72 -14.01 -9.76
CA LEU A 191 5.11 -12.65 -10.08
C LEU A 191 6.56 -12.56 -10.52
N ASP A 192 7.45 -13.30 -9.88
CA ASP A 192 8.88 -13.32 -10.20
C ASP A 192 9.19 -13.93 -11.57
N ASN A 193 8.31 -14.78 -12.10
CA ASN A 193 8.49 -15.39 -13.41
C ASN A 193 8.36 -14.41 -14.60
N ASN A 194 7.95 -13.18 -14.39
CA ASN A 194 7.75 -12.21 -15.46
C ASN A 194 8.66 -11.00 -15.30
N HIS A 195 9.12 -10.42 -16.40
CA HIS A 195 9.80 -9.14 -16.39
C HIS A 195 8.88 -7.96 -16.11
N LEU A 196 7.60 -8.10 -16.43
CA LEU A 196 6.56 -7.09 -16.32
C LEU A 196 5.33 -7.68 -15.63
N ASN A 197 4.82 -7.01 -14.62
CA ASN A 197 3.62 -7.42 -13.91
C ASN A 197 2.59 -6.29 -13.85
N PHE A 198 1.32 -6.67 -14.00
CA PHE A 198 0.21 -5.72 -14.04
C PHE A 198 -0.44 -5.58 -12.69
N SER A 199 -0.66 -4.34 -12.29
CA SER A 199 -1.50 -4.02 -11.16
C SER A 199 -2.49 -2.94 -11.55
N VAL A 200 -3.75 -3.15 -11.24
CA VAL A 200 -4.79 -2.15 -11.29
C VAL A 200 -5.35 -1.97 -9.90
N ASN A 201 -5.97 -0.83 -9.67
CA ASN A 201 -6.53 -0.49 -8.38
C ASN A 201 -7.39 -1.60 -7.81
N GLY A 202 -7.20 -1.87 -6.53
CA GLY A 202 -8.00 -2.80 -5.75
C GLY A 202 -9.04 -2.06 -4.89
N ALA A 203 -9.16 -2.46 -3.62
CA ALA A 203 -9.93 -1.72 -2.63
C ALA A 203 -9.27 -0.37 -2.31
N GLY A 204 -7.95 -0.26 -2.47
CA GLY A 204 -7.13 0.92 -2.32
C GLY A 204 -6.44 1.34 -3.62
N GLU A 205 -5.91 2.56 -3.63
CA GLU A 205 -5.11 3.05 -4.75
C GLU A 205 -3.81 2.27 -4.87
N VAL A 206 -3.11 2.12 -3.74
CA VAL A 206 -1.92 1.31 -3.65
C VAL A 206 -2.29 -0.08 -3.15
N CYS A 207 -1.89 -1.09 -3.87
CA CYS A 207 -2.16 -2.47 -3.50
C CYS A 207 -0.88 -3.13 -2.97
N ASN A 208 -1.05 -4.17 -2.17
CA ASN A 208 0.07 -5.02 -1.74
C ASN A 208 0.91 -5.50 -2.92
N ARG A 209 0.23 -5.88 -4.00
CA ARG A 209 0.86 -6.31 -5.23
C ARG A 209 1.83 -5.28 -5.81
N ASP A 210 1.53 -3.99 -5.68
CA ASP A 210 2.44 -2.95 -6.19
C ASP A 210 3.79 -3.04 -5.49
N ILE A 211 3.77 -3.14 -4.15
CA ILE A 211 4.97 -3.25 -3.34
C ILE A 211 5.71 -4.58 -3.57
N GLU A 212 4.96 -5.66 -3.74
CA GLU A 212 5.50 -6.99 -4.04
C GLU A 212 6.24 -7.00 -5.39
N ILE A 213 5.65 -6.43 -6.43
CA ILE A 213 6.25 -6.32 -7.77
C ILE A 213 7.52 -5.46 -7.72
N LEU A 214 7.47 -4.30 -7.06
CA LEU A 214 8.63 -3.44 -6.87
C LEU A 214 9.75 -4.18 -6.11
N GLY A 215 9.37 -4.89 -5.05
CA GLY A 215 10.30 -5.67 -4.23
C GLY A 215 10.98 -6.81 -4.99
N LEU A 216 10.29 -7.47 -5.91
CA LEU A 216 10.87 -8.50 -6.79
C LEU A 216 11.79 -7.91 -7.87
N GLY A 217 11.82 -6.59 -8.05
CA GLY A 217 12.61 -5.94 -9.09
C GLY A 217 12.09 -6.23 -10.50
N THR A 218 10.81 -6.54 -10.63
CA THR A 218 10.10 -6.65 -11.90
C THR A 218 9.40 -5.33 -12.21
N ALA A 219 9.19 -5.00 -13.47
CA ALA A 219 8.53 -3.75 -13.81
C ALA A 219 7.04 -3.79 -13.41
N LEU A 220 6.63 -2.81 -12.63
CA LEU A 220 5.24 -2.59 -12.28
C LEU A 220 4.56 -1.80 -13.42
N PHE A 221 3.52 -2.37 -14.03
CA PHE A 221 2.69 -1.68 -15.01
C PHE A 221 1.32 -1.40 -14.39
N ARG A 222 0.94 -0.12 -14.32
CA ARG A 222 -0.30 0.26 -13.67
C ARG A 222 -0.82 1.62 -14.14
N THR A 223 -2.07 1.91 -13.80
CA THR A 223 -2.62 3.25 -13.91
C THR A 223 -1.85 4.24 -13.04
N LYS A 224 -1.70 5.48 -13.51
CA LYS A 224 -0.99 6.54 -12.79
C LYS A 224 -1.49 6.68 -11.36
N LEU A 225 -0.55 6.77 -10.42
CA LEU A 225 -0.83 7.00 -9.02
C LEU A 225 -1.12 8.48 -8.76
N VAL A 226 -2.16 8.73 -7.98
CA VAL A 226 -2.52 10.05 -7.45
C VAL A 226 -2.07 10.17 -5.98
N ALA A 227 -1.87 9.03 -5.30
CA ALA A 227 -1.36 8.99 -3.92
C ALA A 227 0.01 9.67 -3.82
N LYS A 228 0.15 10.48 -2.77
CA LYS A 228 1.42 11.12 -2.43
C LYS A 228 2.17 10.24 -1.44
N PHE A 229 3.42 9.98 -1.73
CA PHE A 229 4.36 9.31 -0.83
C PHE A 229 5.37 10.30 -0.27
N HIS A 230 5.97 9.96 0.85
CA HIS A 230 7.09 10.74 1.42
C HIS A 230 8.22 10.92 0.40
N ASN A 231 8.60 9.85 -0.29
CA ASN A 231 9.44 9.87 -1.47
C ASN A 231 8.61 9.39 -2.65
N GLU A 232 8.44 10.24 -3.64
CA GLU A 232 7.50 9.99 -4.75
C GLU A 232 7.86 8.75 -5.57
N LEU A 233 6.82 8.00 -5.92
CA LEU A 233 6.89 6.91 -6.89
C LEU A 233 6.70 7.50 -8.29
N ILE A 234 7.81 7.78 -8.99
CA ILE A 234 7.82 8.56 -10.23
C ILE A 234 7.33 7.70 -11.41
N PRO A 235 6.27 8.17 -12.14
CA PRO A 235 5.77 7.48 -13.34
C PRO A 235 6.86 7.35 -14.41
N ASN A 236 6.86 6.24 -15.11
CA ASN A 236 7.80 5.91 -16.20
C ASN A 236 9.29 5.87 -15.79
N TYR A 237 9.54 5.93 -14.48
CA TYR A 237 10.87 5.74 -13.91
C TYR A 237 10.87 4.60 -12.87
N HIS A 238 9.93 4.61 -11.91
CA HIS A 238 9.78 3.53 -10.93
C HIS A 238 8.71 2.51 -11.33
N TYR A 239 7.78 2.90 -12.19
CA TYR A 239 6.74 2.04 -12.75
C TYR A 239 6.30 2.54 -14.12
N ILE A 240 5.77 1.65 -14.95
CA ILE A 240 5.20 1.99 -16.26
C ILE A 240 3.79 2.49 -16.05
N SER A 241 3.56 3.75 -16.38
CA SER A 241 2.29 4.43 -16.12
C SER A 241 1.36 4.40 -17.33
N VAL A 242 0.07 4.18 -17.05
CA VAL A 242 -1.03 4.47 -17.98
C VAL A 242 -1.75 5.71 -17.50
N ASP A 243 -1.77 6.75 -18.31
CA ASP A 243 -2.45 8.01 -18.00
C ASP A 243 -3.96 7.89 -18.14
N PHE A 244 -4.69 8.50 -17.19
CA PHE A 244 -6.14 8.57 -17.19
C PHE A 244 -6.67 9.87 -16.56
N ASP A 245 -5.83 10.89 -16.43
CA ASP A 245 -6.15 12.15 -15.74
C ASP A 245 -7.37 12.89 -16.34
N ASP A 246 -7.65 12.64 -17.61
CA ASP A 246 -8.79 13.20 -18.34
C ASP A 246 -10.06 12.36 -18.26
N ILE A 247 -10.03 11.22 -17.58
CA ILE A 247 -11.20 10.39 -17.36
C ILE A 247 -11.94 10.91 -16.12
N PRO A 248 -13.19 11.38 -16.23
CA PRO A 248 -13.93 11.86 -15.09
C PRO A 248 -14.06 10.80 -14.00
N ALA A 249 -13.93 11.24 -12.75
CA ALA A 249 -14.17 10.39 -11.59
C ALA A 249 -15.68 10.19 -11.42
N ASP A 250 -16.22 9.17 -12.05
CA ASP A 250 -17.61 8.75 -11.87
C ASP A 250 -17.77 7.75 -10.73
N ASP A 251 -19.03 7.49 -10.36
CA ASP A 251 -19.35 6.43 -9.40
C ASP A 251 -19.13 5.06 -10.06
N HIS A 252 -18.04 4.41 -9.69
CA HIS A 252 -17.40 3.32 -10.43
C HIS A 252 -17.94 1.94 -10.12
N LYS A 253 -19.04 1.85 -9.42
CA LYS A 253 -19.80 0.59 -9.35
C LYS A 253 -20.37 0.21 -10.70
N HIS A 254 -20.51 1.20 -11.59
CA HIS A 254 -21.12 1.02 -12.88
C HIS A 254 -20.33 1.82 -13.92
N ASP A 255 -20.05 1.22 -15.07
CA ASP A 255 -19.43 1.88 -16.22
C ASP A 255 -20.46 2.74 -16.97
N TYR A 256 -20.89 3.84 -16.37
CA TYR A 256 -21.96 4.68 -16.92
C TYR A 256 -21.63 5.36 -18.27
N ASN A 257 -20.34 5.58 -18.56
CA ASN A 257 -19.94 6.37 -19.72
C ASN A 257 -18.93 5.64 -20.63
N GLY A 258 -18.78 4.34 -20.50
CA GLY A 258 -17.81 3.57 -21.28
C GLY A 258 -16.35 3.86 -20.90
N HIS A 259 -16.11 4.41 -19.71
CA HIS A 259 -14.77 4.74 -19.25
C HIS A 259 -13.86 3.52 -19.12
N TRP A 260 -14.43 2.39 -18.76
CA TRP A 260 -13.67 1.15 -18.67
C TRP A 260 -13.15 0.69 -20.03
N LYS A 261 -13.95 0.92 -21.10
CA LYS A 261 -13.47 0.65 -22.45
C LYS A 261 -12.32 1.57 -22.83
N ILE A 262 -12.44 2.87 -22.56
CA ILE A 262 -11.38 3.85 -22.82
C ILE A 262 -10.11 3.45 -22.07
N LEU A 263 -10.24 3.11 -20.79
CA LEU A 263 -9.10 2.71 -19.97
C LEU A 263 -8.49 1.40 -20.44
N SER A 264 -9.29 0.39 -20.82
CA SER A 264 -8.78 -0.86 -21.38
C SER A 264 -8.02 -0.63 -22.68
N ASP A 265 -8.53 0.24 -23.56
CA ASP A 265 -7.85 0.62 -24.79
C ASP A 265 -6.50 1.28 -24.52
N ARG A 266 -6.42 2.21 -23.53
CA ARG A 266 -5.17 2.86 -23.13
C ARG A 266 -4.17 1.88 -22.50
N VAL A 267 -4.65 0.99 -21.62
CA VAL A 267 -3.82 -0.06 -21.02
C VAL A 267 -3.22 -0.95 -22.12
N HIS A 268 -4.04 -1.40 -23.05
CA HIS A 268 -3.58 -2.21 -24.17
C HIS A 268 -2.61 -1.45 -25.06
N GLN A 269 -2.95 -0.22 -25.48
CA GLN A 269 -2.08 0.62 -26.31
C GLN A 269 -0.72 0.81 -25.62
N ARG A 270 -0.71 1.22 -24.34
CA ARG A 270 0.54 1.45 -23.61
C ARG A 270 1.37 0.18 -23.48
N PHE A 271 0.73 -0.96 -23.28
CA PHE A 271 1.43 -2.24 -23.29
C PHE A 271 2.10 -2.51 -24.64
N MET A 272 1.38 -2.34 -25.75
CA MET A 272 1.92 -2.53 -27.10
C MET A 272 3.09 -1.60 -27.43
N GLU A 273 3.12 -0.39 -26.83
CA GLU A 273 4.24 0.54 -26.97
C GLU A 273 5.52 0.07 -26.27
N VAL A 274 5.39 -0.68 -25.16
CA VAL A 274 6.54 -0.99 -24.30
C VAL A 274 6.94 -2.45 -24.30
N LYS A 275 6.07 -3.38 -24.71
CA LYS A 275 6.29 -4.83 -24.54
C LYS A 275 7.58 -5.37 -25.15
N ASP A 276 8.03 -4.77 -26.24
CA ASP A 276 9.24 -5.18 -26.96
C ASP A 276 10.47 -4.34 -26.56
N ASP A 277 10.31 -3.31 -25.74
CA ASP A 277 11.41 -2.53 -25.20
C ASP A 277 11.95 -3.17 -23.89
N HIS A 278 12.67 -4.25 -24.04
CA HIS A 278 13.20 -5.04 -22.95
C HIS A 278 14.15 -4.26 -22.03
N GLU A 279 14.92 -3.35 -22.59
CA GLU A 279 15.84 -2.51 -21.82
C GLU A 279 15.08 -1.51 -20.95
N TYR A 280 14.04 -0.90 -21.48
CA TYR A 280 13.18 -0.01 -20.70
C TYR A 280 12.44 -0.77 -19.58
N ILE A 281 11.89 -1.96 -19.86
CA ILE A 281 11.24 -2.79 -18.84
C ILE A 281 12.21 -3.11 -17.70
N LYS A 282 13.44 -3.53 -18.02
CA LYS A 282 14.46 -3.79 -16.99
C LYS A 282 14.82 -2.54 -16.21
N PHE A 283 15.04 -1.42 -16.90
CA PHE A 283 15.36 -0.14 -16.29
C PHE A 283 14.30 0.27 -15.25
N VAL A 284 13.02 0.17 -15.60
CA VAL A 284 11.93 0.49 -14.67
C VAL A 284 11.89 -0.48 -13.49
N GLY A 285 12.06 -1.79 -13.74
CA GLY A 285 12.10 -2.80 -12.68
C GLY A 285 13.21 -2.56 -11.67
N GLU A 286 14.43 -2.25 -12.13
CA GLU A 286 15.58 -1.94 -11.27
C GLU A 286 15.39 -0.66 -10.45
N ASN A 287 14.82 0.39 -11.03
CA ASN A 287 14.53 1.62 -10.29
C ASN A 287 13.36 1.44 -9.32
N GLY A 288 12.36 0.65 -9.70
CA GLY A 288 11.29 0.23 -8.79
C GLY A 288 11.82 -0.52 -7.57
N ARG A 289 12.78 -1.42 -7.79
CA ARG A 289 13.45 -2.15 -6.70
C ARG A 289 14.22 -1.22 -5.75
N LYS A 290 14.98 -0.27 -6.27
CA LYS A 290 15.68 0.73 -5.45
C LYS A 290 14.70 1.54 -4.58
N TRP A 291 13.59 1.97 -5.20
CA TRP A 291 12.55 2.66 -4.45
C TRP A 291 11.98 1.78 -3.33
N TYR A 292 11.72 0.49 -3.60
CA TYR A 292 11.25 -0.46 -2.59
C TYR A 292 12.23 -0.59 -1.42
N GLU A 293 13.51 -0.74 -1.68
CA GLU A 293 14.54 -0.87 -0.63
C GLU A 293 14.56 0.35 0.29
N GLU A 294 14.38 1.54 -0.26
CA GLU A 294 14.41 2.80 0.48
C GLU A 294 13.08 3.15 1.14
N ASN A 295 11.94 2.64 0.64
CA ASN A 295 10.61 3.13 1.01
C ASN A 295 9.58 2.04 1.27
N GLY A 296 9.66 0.87 0.63
CA GLY A 296 8.64 -0.17 0.64
C GLY A 296 8.81 -1.21 1.74
N THR A 297 9.98 -1.33 2.33
CA THR A 297 10.25 -2.30 3.42
C THR A 297 9.67 -1.84 4.75
N VAL A 298 9.47 -2.78 5.67
CA VAL A 298 9.00 -2.48 7.04
C VAL A 298 9.97 -1.53 7.72
N ASP A 299 11.28 -1.78 7.62
CA ASP A 299 12.29 -0.94 8.27
C ASP A 299 12.39 0.46 7.65
N ALA A 300 12.26 0.58 6.34
CA ALA A 300 12.20 1.88 5.68
C ALA A 300 10.98 2.69 6.15
N ASN A 301 9.81 2.08 6.20
CA ASN A 301 8.59 2.72 6.71
C ASN A 301 8.74 3.17 8.16
N VAL A 302 9.29 2.31 9.02
CA VAL A 302 9.57 2.67 10.42
C VAL A 302 10.50 3.87 10.52
N ASN A 303 11.54 3.92 9.71
CA ASN A 303 12.49 5.03 9.69
C ASN A 303 11.83 6.33 9.21
N ILE A 304 11.04 6.27 8.15
CA ILE A 304 10.31 7.43 7.62
C ILE A 304 9.36 7.99 8.69
N ILE A 305 8.49 7.15 9.27
CA ILE A 305 7.56 7.59 10.31
C ILE A 305 8.29 8.13 11.52
N TYR A 306 9.33 7.42 11.99
CA TYR A 306 10.13 7.86 13.14
C TYR A 306 10.71 9.27 12.94
N ASN A 307 11.23 9.56 11.74
CA ASN A 307 11.82 10.85 11.42
C ASN A 307 10.76 11.98 11.26
N LEU A 308 9.53 11.63 10.87
CA LEU A 308 8.42 12.56 10.77
C LEU A 308 7.81 12.95 12.13
N LEU A 309 7.90 12.07 13.14
CA LEU A 309 7.28 12.29 14.44
C LEU A 309 8.04 13.32 15.29
N ASP A 310 7.49 14.50 15.47
CA ASP A 310 7.99 15.50 16.40
C ASP A 310 7.17 15.54 17.70
N PHE A 311 7.58 14.77 18.70
CA PHE A 311 6.88 14.70 20.00
C PHE A 311 6.82 16.03 20.78
N LYS A 312 7.55 17.07 20.36
CA LYS A 312 7.40 18.40 20.94
C LYS A 312 6.05 19.01 20.63
N LYS A 313 5.47 18.67 19.47
CA LYS A 313 4.13 19.13 19.04
C LYS A 313 3.03 18.60 19.96
N LEU A 314 3.25 17.49 20.68
CA LEU A 314 2.28 16.90 21.63
C LEU A 314 2.31 17.57 22.99
N LYS A 315 3.33 18.40 23.29
CA LYS A 315 3.38 19.19 24.52
C LYS A 315 2.47 20.39 24.40
#